data_56ea9651a16413160631bbb1fb757eca
#
_entry.id   56ea9651a16413160631bbb1fb757eca
#
_cell.length_a   1.000
_cell.length_b   1.000
_cell.length_c   1.000
_cell.angle_alpha   90.00
_cell.angle_beta   90.00
_cell.angle_gamma   90.00
#
_symmetry.space_group_name_H-M   'P 1'
#
loop_
_entity.id
_entity.type
_entity.pdbx_description
1 polymer ?
#
loop_
_entity_poly.entity_id
_entity_poly.type
_entity_poly.pdbx_seq_one_letter_code
_entity_poly.pdbx_strand_id
1 'polypeptide(L)'
;MSEQQKPKKRFSLRKLIYNDKNLIIISLLAAVCIWIATSMNLSPETTKNISVPLKIDFSDTVTEELGFKCYGESSMTVNVTVRAKKYLAKDISADDLDVKLQTSSVTTTGTHEVPISVSAGDSGDFTVESYYPTVYTGYF
;
A
#
# COMPACT_ATOMS: atom_id res chain seq x y z
N MET A 1 23.56 -43.61 32.63
CA MET A 1 23.23 -43.30 31.22
C MET A 1 23.79 -41.96 30.90
N SER A 2 24.94 -41.93 30.21
CA SER A 2 25.69 -40.70 29.96
C SER A 2 25.25 -40.15 28.57
N GLU A 3 24.52 -39.03 28.56
CA GLU A 3 24.22 -38.31 27.35
C GLU A 3 25.48 -37.68 26.78
N GLN A 4 25.94 -38.21 25.69
CA GLN A 4 27.03 -37.62 24.90
C GLN A 4 26.53 -36.34 24.22
N GLN A 5 26.85 -35.19 24.77
CA GLN A 5 26.69 -33.91 24.12
C GLN A 5 27.62 -33.86 22.88
N LYS A 6 27.00 -33.91 21.70
CA LYS A 6 27.68 -33.62 20.43
C LYS A 6 28.27 -32.20 20.45
N PRO A 7 29.56 -32.02 20.17
CA PRO A 7 30.16 -30.70 20.12
C PRO A 7 29.54 -29.88 18.98
N LYS A 8 28.92 -28.75 19.32
CA LYS A 8 28.49 -27.75 18.32
C LYS A 8 29.75 -27.31 17.57
N LYS A 9 29.85 -27.65 16.28
CA LYS A 9 30.91 -27.16 15.38
C LYS A 9 30.83 -25.63 15.41
N ARG A 10 31.72 -24.98 16.12
CA ARG A 10 31.93 -23.54 16.07
C ARG A 10 32.43 -23.23 14.66
N PHE A 11 31.63 -22.54 13.88
CA PHE A 11 31.97 -22.10 12.54
C PHE A 11 33.18 -21.16 12.66
N SER A 12 34.36 -21.64 12.32
CA SER A 12 35.59 -20.88 12.44
C SER A 12 35.69 -19.97 11.19
N LEU A 13 35.25 -18.72 11.32
CA LEU A 13 35.38 -17.69 10.29
C LEU A 13 36.84 -17.56 9.77
N ARG A 14 37.82 -17.79 10.64
CA ARG A 14 39.25 -17.80 10.24
C ARG A 14 39.59 -18.84 9.17
N LYS A 15 39.04 -20.07 9.25
CA LYS A 15 39.28 -21.11 8.25
C LYS A 15 38.57 -20.81 6.91
N LEU A 16 37.49 -20.07 6.96
CA LEU A 16 36.73 -19.66 5.77
C LEU A 16 37.48 -18.60 4.98
N ILE A 17 38.13 -17.67 5.68
CA ILE A 17 38.86 -16.53 5.08
C ILE A 17 40.25 -16.97 4.55
N TYR A 18 40.82 -18.05 5.06
CA TYR A 18 42.16 -18.51 4.70
C TYR A 18 42.24 -19.34 3.39
N ASN A 19 41.11 -19.57 2.74
CA ASN A 19 41.01 -20.30 1.50
C ASN A 19 40.61 -19.34 0.37
N ASP A 20 41.55 -19.05 -0.55
CA ASP A 20 41.35 -18.09 -1.65
C ASP A 20 40.06 -18.31 -2.43
N LYS A 21 39.69 -19.57 -2.66
CA LYS A 21 38.46 -19.95 -3.35
C LYS A 21 37.21 -19.56 -2.57
N ASN A 22 37.23 -19.73 -1.26
CA ASN A 22 36.09 -19.36 -0.39
C ASN A 22 35.99 -17.85 -0.24
N LEU A 23 37.10 -17.15 -0.26
CA LEU A 23 37.16 -15.69 -0.19
C LEU A 23 36.52 -15.06 -1.42
N ILE A 24 36.74 -15.60 -2.60
CA ILE A 24 36.08 -15.17 -3.85
C ILE A 24 34.57 -15.38 -3.77
N ILE A 25 34.11 -16.54 -3.29
CA ILE A 25 32.69 -16.85 -3.16
C ILE A 25 32.01 -15.91 -2.16
N ILE A 26 32.65 -15.64 -1.01
CA ILE A 26 32.11 -14.76 0.02
C ILE A 26 32.04 -13.32 -0.48
N SER A 27 33.08 -12.84 -1.17
CA SER A 27 33.09 -11.48 -1.73
C SER A 27 32.03 -11.30 -2.81
N LEU A 28 31.82 -12.31 -3.65
CA LEU A 28 30.76 -12.30 -4.65
C LEU A 28 29.38 -12.24 -3.99
N LEU A 29 29.16 -13.06 -2.97
CA LEU A 29 27.89 -13.10 -2.23
C LEU A 29 27.63 -11.76 -1.52
N ALA A 30 28.64 -11.18 -0.89
CA ALA A 30 28.54 -9.86 -0.26
C ALA A 30 28.23 -8.76 -1.28
N ALA A 31 28.88 -8.80 -2.46
CA ALA A 31 28.63 -7.85 -3.54
C ALA A 31 27.18 -7.94 -4.05
N VAL A 32 26.65 -9.15 -4.21
CA VAL A 32 25.26 -9.37 -4.61
C VAL A 32 24.29 -8.86 -3.55
N CYS A 33 24.56 -9.12 -2.26
CA CYS A 33 23.72 -8.61 -1.17
C CYS A 33 23.70 -7.08 -1.14
N ILE A 34 24.86 -6.44 -1.28
CA ILE A 34 24.96 -4.96 -1.32
C ILE A 34 24.23 -4.44 -2.57
N TRP A 35 24.39 -5.08 -3.72
CA TRP A 35 23.72 -4.69 -4.93
C TRP A 35 22.20 -4.76 -4.81
N ILE A 36 21.65 -5.85 -4.24
CA ILE A 36 20.21 -5.99 -3.99
C ILE A 36 19.73 -4.89 -3.04
N ALA A 37 20.41 -4.69 -1.91
CA ALA A 37 20.02 -3.68 -0.93
C ALA A 37 20.04 -2.26 -1.55
N THR A 38 21.05 -1.94 -2.32
CA THR A 38 21.17 -0.65 -3.02
C THR A 38 20.09 -0.51 -4.11
N SER A 39 19.84 -1.57 -4.86
CA SER A 39 18.84 -1.58 -5.93
C SER A 39 17.42 -1.36 -5.38
N MET A 40 17.10 -1.93 -4.23
CA MET A 40 15.80 -1.73 -3.57
C MET A 40 15.64 -0.29 -3.02
N ASN A 41 16.69 0.30 -2.47
CA ASN A 41 16.66 1.64 -1.91
C ASN A 41 16.67 2.76 -2.97
N LEU A 42 17.34 2.54 -4.09
CA LEU A 42 17.43 3.50 -5.21
C LEU A 42 16.40 3.25 -6.31
N SER A 43 15.40 2.38 -6.08
CA SER A 43 14.33 2.16 -7.06
C SER A 43 13.63 3.49 -7.36
N PRO A 44 13.58 3.91 -8.62
CA PRO A 44 12.87 5.12 -9.00
C PRO A 44 11.38 4.99 -8.64
N GLU A 45 10.83 6.07 -8.11
CA GLU A 45 9.39 6.18 -7.91
C GLU A 45 8.71 6.31 -9.27
N THR A 46 7.55 5.73 -9.39
CA THR A 46 6.70 5.84 -10.56
C THR A 46 5.27 6.13 -10.14
N THR A 47 4.55 6.81 -11.01
CA THR A 47 3.12 7.06 -10.82
C THR A 47 2.30 6.03 -11.57
N LYS A 48 1.20 5.59 -10.95
CA LYS A 48 0.22 4.68 -11.55
C LYS A 48 -1.18 5.25 -11.35
N ASN A 49 -1.97 5.24 -12.41
CA ASN A 49 -3.38 5.61 -12.36
C ASN A 49 -4.21 4.36 -12.14
N ILE A 50 -5.08 4.39 -11.13
CA ILE A 50 -5.96 3.30 -10.77
C ILE A 50 -7.38 3.84 -10.72
N SER A 51 -8.30 3.16 -11.41
CA SER A 51 -9.72 3.49 -11.39
C SER A 51 -10.40 2.66 -10.32
N VAL A 52 -10.93 3.33 -9.31
CA VAL A 52 -11.58 2.70 -8.16
C VAL A 52 -13.08 3.01 -8.22
N PRO A 53 -13.96 2.00 -8.16
CA PRO A 53 -15.39 2.26 -8.04
C PRO A 53 -15.67 2.88 -6.68
N LEU A 54 -16.42 3.99 -6.66
CA LEU A 54 -16.85 4.63 -5.44
C LEU A 54 -17.86 3.73 -4.73
N LYS A 55 -17.50 3.25 -3.55
CA LYS A 55 -18.44 2.55 -2.68
C LYS A 55 -19.10 3.59 -1.76
N ILE A 56 -20.41 3.75 -1.92
CA ILE A 56 -21.19 4.61 -1.05
C ILE A 56 -21.58 3.75 0.16
N ASP A 57 -20.81 3.88 1.23
CA ASP A 57 -21.09 3.22 2.49
C ASP A 57 -21.48 4.29 3.52
N PHE A 58 -22.67 4.13 4.08
CA PHE A 58 -23.21 5.03 5.10
C PHE A 58 -23.04 4.47 6.50
N SER A 59 -22.45 3.27 6.64
CA SER A 59 -22.20 2.65 7.93
C SER A 59 -21.38 3.61 8.82
N ASP A 60 -21.78 3.77 10.06
CA ASP A 60 -21.12 4.62 11.06
C ASP A 60 -21.15 6.14 10.78
N THR A 61 -22.11 6.62 10.00
CA THR A 61 -22.26 8.06 9.74
C THR A 61 -23.54 8.63 10.36
N VAL A 62 -23.52 9.95 10.64
CA VAL A 62 -24.71 10.70 11.10
C VAL A 62 -25.87 10.54 10.11
N THR A 63 -25.58 10.33 8.84
CA THR A 63 -26.53 10.10 7.76
C THR A 63 -27.33 8.80 7.95
N GLU A 64 -26.68 7.75 8.46
CA GLU A 64 -27.36 6.49 8.80
C GLU A 64 -28.27 6.64 10.02
N GLU A 65 -27.81 7.32 11.06
CA GLU A 65 -28.63 7.60 12.27
C GLU A 65 -29.88 8.42 11.95
N LEU A 66 -29.80 9.32 10.97
CA LEU A 66 -30.91 10.13 10.49
C LEU A 66 -31.80 9.40 9.48
N GLY A 67 -31.42 8.19 9.05
CA GLY A 67 -32.16 7.37 8.10
C GLY A 67 -32.12 7.88 6.66
N PHE A 68 -31.16 8.72 6.31
CA PHE A 68 -31.00 9.20 4.94
C PHE A 68 -30.55 8.09 4.00
N LYS A 69 -31.08 8.14 2.77
CA LYS A 69 -30.65 7.27 1.67
C LYS A 69 -30.14 8.12 0.54
N CYS A 70 -29.02 7.76 -0.03
CA CYS A 70 -28.53 8.45 -1.22
C CYS A 70 -29.23 7.94 -2.48
N TYR A 71 -29.78 8.85 -3.22
CA TYR A 71 -30.32 8.62 -4.56
C TYR A 71 -29.39 9.32 -5.57
N GLY A 72 -28.48 8.56 -6.17
CA GLY A 72 -27.54 9.06 -7.14
C GLY A 72 -26.93 7.92 -7.97
N GLU A 73 -26.05 8.24 -8.89
CA GLU A 73 -25.32 7.22 -9.65
C GLU A 73 -24.42 6.41 -8.71
N SER A 74 -24.84 5.18 -8.41
CA SER A 74 -24.10 4.25 -7.56
C SER A 74 -22.84 3.66 -8.24
N SER A 75 -22.55 4.04 -9.48
CA SER A 75 -21.46 3.50 -10.30
C SER A 75 -20.40 4.52 -10.68
N MET A 76 -20.20 5.56 -9.87
CA MET A 76 -19.15 6.54 -10.09
C MET A 76 -17.77 5.92 -9.90
N THR A 77 -16.84 6.24 -10.79
CA THR A 77 -15.46 5.76 -10.71
C THR A 77 -14.54 6.94 -10.40
N VAL A 78 -13.67 6.77 -9.42
CA VAL A 78 -12.64 7.74 -9.06
C VAL A 78 -11.31 7.28 -9.64
N ASN A 79 -10.67 8.15 -10.42
CA ASN A 79 -9.32 7.90 -10.92
C ASN A 79 -8.31 8.43 -9.89
N VAL A 80 -7.52 7.53 -9.35
CA VAL A 80 -6.53 7.85 -8.31
C VAL A 80 -5.14 7.67 -8.89
N THR A 81 -4.31 8.70 -8.77
CA THR A 81 -2.90 8.66 -9.11
C THR A 81 -2.12 8.37 -7.85
N VAL A 82 -1.46 7.22 -7.81
CA VAL A 82 -0.60 6.81 -6.71
C VAL A 82 0.86 6.88 -7.12
N ARG A 83 1.72 7.27 -6.20
CA ARG A 83 3.17 7.26 -6.32
C ARG A 83 3.74 6.14 -5.46
N ALA A 84 4.49 5.25 -6.08
CA ALA A 84 5.13 4.14 -5.41
C ALA A 84 6.47 3.79 -6.05
N LYS A 85 7.28 3.01 -5.36
CA LYS A 85 8.49 2.43 -5.95
C LYS A 85 8.10 1.49 -7.10
N LYS A 86 8.84 1.51 -8.18
CA LYS A 86 8.53 0.79 -9.43
C LYS A 86 8.22 -0.70 -9.25
N TYR A 87 8.86 -1.36 -8.31
CA TYR A 87 8.61 -2.78 -8.04
C TYR A 87 7.29 -3.02 -7.30
N LEU A 88 6.83 -2.07 -6.47
CA LEU A 88 5.55 -2.13 -5.76
C LEU A 88 4.37 -1.66 -6.63
N ALA A 89 4.61 -0.70 -7.52
CA ALA A 89 3.57 -0.12 -8.36
C ALA A 89 2.80 -1.14 -9.21
N LYS A 90 3.39 -2.30 -9.51
CA LYS A 90 2.72 -3.37 -10.26
C LYS A 90 1.65 -4.07 -9.44
N ASP A 91 1.89 -4.24 -8.16
CA ASP A 91 1.04 -5.04 -7.27
C ASP A 91 -0.09 -4.20 -6.64
N ILE A 92 0.01 -2.86 -6.71
CA ILE A 92 -1.05 -1.97 -6.22
C ILE A 92 -2.30 -2.10 -7.10
N SER A 93 -3.40 -2.43 -6.47
CA SER A 93 -4.73 -2.62 -7.08
C SER A 93 -5.76 -1.63 -6.50
N ALA A 94 -6.98 -1.67 -7.02
CA ALA A 94 -8.08 -0.86 -6.51
C ALA A 94 -8.48 -1.24 -5.07
N ASP A 95 -8.20 -2.49 -4.66
CA ASP A 95 -8.54 -3.00 -3.32
C ASP A 95 -7.60 -2.45 -2.22
N ASP A 96 -6.44 -1.94 -2.61
CA ASP A 96 -5.48 -1.30 -1.69
C ASP A 96 -5.82 0.17 -1.40
N LEU A 97 -6.82 0.71 -2.08
CA LEU A 97 -7.29 2.08 -1.94
C LEU A 97 -8.64 2.12 -1.24
N ASP A 98 -8.73 2.90 -0.18
CA ASP A 98 -9.97 3.16 0.53
C ASP A 98 -10.55 4.50 0.07
N VAL A 99 -11.68 4.42 -0.67
CA VAL A 99 -12.38 5.59 -1.22
C VAL A 99 -13.71 5.73 -0.50
N LYS A 100 -13.84 6.81 0.28
CA LYS A 100 -15.02 7.09 1.10
C LYS A 100 -15.61 8.46 0.82
N LEU A 101 -16.93 8.57 0.98
CA LEU A 101 -17.62 9.85 1.02
C LEU A 101 -17.59 10.43 2.43
N GLN A 102 -17.29 11.72 2.54
CA GLN A 102 -17.37 12.45 3.82
C GLN A 102 -18.78 12.97 4.02
N THR A 103 -19.69 12.09 4.39
CA THR A 103 -21.14 12.41 4.56
C THR A 103 -21.45 13.17 5.84
N SER A 104 -20.48 13.41 6.70
CA SER A 104 -20.66 14.14 7.98
C SER A 104 -21.19 15.57 7.82
N SER A 105 -21.08 16.15 6.64
CA SER A 105 -21.61 17.50 6.33
C SER A 105 -23.07 17.51 5.89
N VAL A 106 -23.66 16.34 5.61
CA VAL A 106 -25.05 16.21 5.14
C VAL A 106 -26.00 16.12 6.35
N THR A 107 -26.67 17.22 6.64
CA THR A 107 -27.60 17.32 7.79
C THR A 107 -29.05 17.60 7.38
N THR A 108 -29.28 17.81 6.09
CA THR A 108 -30.62 18.14 5.54
C THR A 108 -30.87 17.32 4.28
N THR A 109 -32.14 17.12 3.95
CA THR A 109 -32.54 16.51 2.68
C THR A 109 -32.34 17.47 1.50
N GLY A 110 -31.93 16.96 0.38
CA GLY A 110 -31.72 17.75 -0.84
C GLY A 110 -30.50 17.31 -1.65
N THR A 111 -30.15 18.08 -2.64
CA THR A 111 -28.93 17.86 -3.41
C THR A 111 -27.73 18.44 -2.68
N HIS A 112 -26.77 17.60 -2.37
CA HIS A 112 -25.55 18.00 -1.68
C HIS A 112 -24.30 17.61 -2.49
N GLU A 113 -23.29 18.44 -2.41
CA GLU A 113 -21.94 18.13 -2.88
C GLU A 113 -21.14 17.60 -1.70
N VAL A 114 -20.73 16.34 -1.78
CA VAL A 114 -20.03 15.64 -0.72
C VAL A 114 -18.60 15.39 -1.15
N PRO A 115 -17.61 15.83 -0.37
CA PRO A 115 -16.21 15.59 -0.70
C PRO A 115 -15.88 14.09 -0.63
N ILE A 116 -15.07 13.65 -1.59
CA ILE A 116 -14.52 12.30 -1.65
C ILE A 116 -13.19 12.30 -0.91
N SER A 117 -12.99 11.34 -0.04
CA SER A 117 -11.71 11.07 0.62
C SER A 117 -11.10 9.80 0.08
N VAL A 118 -9.85 9.88 -0.32
CA VAL A 118 -9.07 8.74 -0.78
C VAL A 118 -7.88 8.56 0.15
N SER A 119 -7.76 7.38 0.72
CA SER A 119 -6.63 7.01 1.57
C SER A 119 -5.97 5.72 1.08
N ALA A 120 -4.68 5.60 1.35
CA ALA A 120 -4.01 4.31 1.23
C ALA A 120 -4.59 3.38 2.30
N GLY A 121 -4.94 2.16 1.92
CA GLY A 121 -5.30 1.12 2.86
C GLY A 121 -4.13 0.74 3.77
N ASP A 122 -4.20 -0.43 4.39
CA ASP A 122 -3.19 -0.90 5.37
C ASP A 122 -1.78 -1.09 4.80
N SER A 123 -1.60 -1.12 3.49
CA SER A 123 -0.30 -1.24 2.83
C SER A 123 0.35 0.14 2.65
N GLY A 124 1.02 0.64 3.69
CA GLY A 124 1.68 1.96 3.73
C GLY A 124 2.86 2.21 2.76
N ASP A 125 2.99 1.43 1.70
CA ASP A 125 4.15 1.45 0.79
C ASP A 125 3.98 2.39 -0.41
N PHE A 126 2.89 3.13 -0.50
CA PHE A 126 2.62 4.09 -1.57
C PHE A 126 1.94 5.36 -1.04
N THR A 127 2.00 6.41 -1.84
CA THR A 127 1.37 7.70 -1.50
C THR A 127 0.34 8.07 -2.57
N VAL A 128 -0.84 8.51 -2.14
CA VAL A 128 -1.84 9.09 -3.03
C VAL A 128 -1.37 10.49 -3.41
N GLU A 129 -1.14 10.73 -4.71
CA GLU A 129 -0.68 12.01 -5.23
C GLU A 129 -1.83 12.94 -5.62
N SER A 130 -2.82 12.39 -6.30
CA SER A 130 -4.03 13.12 -6.72
C SER A 130 -5.16 12.16 -7.05
N TYR A 131 -6.38 12.65 -7.04
CA TYR A 131 -7.55 11.89 -7.46
C TYR A 131 -8.59 12.82 -8.09
N TYR A 132 -9.40 12.26 -8.96
CA TYR A 132 -10.50 12.96 -9.63
C TYR A 132 -11.67 12.00 -9.93
N PRO A 133 -12.92 12.41 -9.70
CA PRO A 133 -13.38 13.68 -9.14
C PRO A 133 -13.14 13.77 -7.62
N THR A 134 -13.14 14.99 -7.09
CA THR A 134 -12.94 15.26 -5.66
C THR A 134 -14.25 15.42 -4.90
N VAL A 135 -15.36 15.57 -5.60
CA VAL A 135 -16.69 15.81 -5.06
C VAL A 135 -17.69 14.88 -5.72
N TYR A 136 -18.60 14.38 -4.93
CA TYR A 136 -19.76 13.63 -5.40
C TYR A 136 -21.02 14.48 -5.19
N THR A 137 -21.86 14.59 -6.21
CA THR A 137 -23.15 15.27 -6.11
C THR A 137 -24.25 14.22 -6.07
N GLY A 138 -24.97 14.19 -4.97
CA GLY A 138 -26.07 13.25 -4.77
C GLY A 138 -27.26 13.90 -4.09
N TYR A 139 -28.42 13.25 -4.18
CA TYR A 139 -29.60 13.63 -3.45
C TYR A 139 -29.75 12.75 -2.21
N PHE A 140 -29.89 13.34 -1.06
CA PHE A 140 -29.98 12.69 0.26
C PHE A 140 -31.33 12.90 0.90
#